data_172e5266a9fbffe41e4feb98f04bce27
#
_entry.id   172e5266a9fbffe41e4feb98f04bce27
#
_cell.length_a   1.000
_cell.length_b   1.000
_cell.length_c   1.000
_cell.angle_alpha   90.00
_cell.angle_beta   90.00
_cell.angle_gamma   90.00
#
_symmetry.space_group_name_H-M   'P 1'
#
loop_
_entity.id
_entity.type
_entity.pdbx_description
1 polymer ?
#
loop_
_entity_poly.entity_id
_entity_poly.type
_entity_poly.pdbx_seq_one_letter_code
_entity_poly.pdbx_strand_id
1 'polypeptide(L)'
;VDAKINNSNIVISDTIWDIKPATIKYHNKIIDVENLCISQADKHINIGGRISNQASDTLKAELANIDVSYIMDLVNFHKVEFDGSITGSIYATSVMEKPFADAFLQVKDFTFNSANLGNMDLYANWGKQERAITLDADMKGPIPQHRTLVHGTIIPGKGKKDGLNLNVRTSYFDLSFLSKFTSSIFSN
;
A
#
# COMPACT_ATOMS: atom_id res chain seq x y z
N VAL A 1 -4.10 1.34 30.76
CA VAL A 1 -2.66 1.68 30.62
C VAL A 1 -2.55 2.68 29.49
N ASP A 2 -1.85 3.79 29.75
CA ASP A 2 -1.62 4.83 28.75
C ASP A 2 -0.11 4.86 28.43
N ALA A 3 0.21 4.71 27.16
CA ALA A 3 1.56 4.89 26.64
C ALA A 3 1.66 6.22 25.92
N LYS A 4 2.65 7.03 26.27
CA LYS A 4 2.97 8.28 25.59
C LYS A 4 4.20 8.08 24.74
N ILE A 5 4.07 8.42 23.45
CA ILE A 5 5.19 8.48 22.52
C ILE A 5 5.69 9.93 22.56
N ASN A 6 6.96 10.11 22.88
CA ASN A 6 7.60 11.43 22.79
C ASN A 6 8.15 11.64 21.39
N ASN A 7 8.59 12.88 21.10
CA ASN A 7 9.36 13.14 19.88
C ASN A 7 10.51 12.15 19.76
N SER A 8 10.52 11.43 18.66
CA SER A 8 11.52 10.39 18.38
C SER A 8 11.68 10.20 16.87
N ASN A 9 12.67 9.44 16.47
CA ASN A 9 12.94 9.20 15.07
C ASN A 9 13.05 7.69 14.83
N ILE A 10 12.64 7.27 13.63
CA ILE A 10 12.88 5.92 13.13
C ILE A 10 13.61 5.99 11.79
N VAL A 11 14.27 4.93 11.41
CA VAL A 11 14.89 4.79 10.10
C VAL A 11 14.07 3.82 9.27
N ILE A 12 13.61 4.27 8.09
CA ILE A 12 12.90 3.46 7.10
C ILE A 12 13.65 3.61 5.78
N SER A 13 14.10 2.52 5.19
CA SER A 13 14.86 2.51 3.92
C SER A 13 15.98 3.57 3.90
N ASP A 14 16.85 3.52 4.92
CA ASP A 14 18.00 4.44 5.13
C ASP A 14 17.65 5.94 5.30
N THR A 15 16.36 6.25 5.46
CA THR A 15 15.86 7.60 5.64
C THR A 15 15.33 7.80 7.06
N ILE A 16 15.66 8.95 7.68
CA ILE A 16 15.21 9.31 9.02
C ILE A 16 13.80 9.91 8.92
N TRP A 17 12.88 9.37 9.70
CA TRP A 17 11.51 9.83 9.84
C TRP A 17 11.25 10.31 11.26
N ASP A 18 10.58 11.45 11.40
CA ASP A 18 10.18 12.02 12.67
C ASP A 18 8.85 11.42 13.14
N ILE A 19 8.78 11.01 14.40
CA ILE A 19 7.56 10.62 15.09
C ILE A 19 7.15 11.75 16.03
N LYS A 20 5.98 12.32 15.81
CA LYS A 20 5.41 13.36 16.68
C LYS A 20 4.84 12.74 17.95
N PRO A 21 4.72 13.53 19.05
CA PRO A 21 4.10 13.05 20.27
C PRO A 21 2.70 12.48 20.01
N ALA A 22 2.46 11.29 20.54
CA ALA A 22 1.20 10.59 20.40
C ALA A 22 0.82 9.88 21.70
N THR A 23 -0.45 9.52 21.83
CA THR A 23 -0.94 8.74 22.98
C THR A 23 -1.59 7.46 22.48
N ILE A 24 -1.22 6.33 23.11
CA ILE A 24 -1.88 5.04 22.88
C ILE A 24 -2.48 4.61 24.22
N LYS A 25 -3.79 4.44 24.26
CA LYS A 25 -4.52 4.01 25.46
C LYS A 25 -4.97 2.56 25.30
N TYR A 26 -4.71 1.73 26.31
CA TYR A 26 -5.21 0.37 26.36
C TYR A 26 -6.12 0.16 27.55
N HIS A 27 -7.37 -0.20 27.31
CA HIS A 27 -8.38 -0.51 28.32
C HIS A 27 -9.39 -1.55 27.80
N ASN A 28 -9.80 -2.48 28.62
CA ASN A 28 -10.84 -3.47 28.30
C ASN A 28 -10.68 -4.17 26.92
N LYS A 29 -9.46 -4.54 26.54
CA LYS A 29 -9.12 -5.11 25.22
C LYS A 29 -9.39 -4.16 24.03
N ILE A 30 -9.43 -2.86 24.30
CA ILE A 30 -9.53 -1.81 23.29
C ILE A 30 -8.21 -1.04 23.29
N ILE A 31 -7.69 -0.74 22.10
CA ILE A 31 -6.55 0.16 21.92
C ILE A 31 -7.06 1.41 21.21
N ASP A 32 -6.96 2.56 21.84
CA ASP A 32 -7.20 3.85 21.20
C ASP A 32 -5.83 4.45 20.80
N VAL A 33 -5.70 4.81 19.52
CA VAL A 33 -4.52 5.49 18.97
C VAL A 33 -4.90 6.93 18.71
N GLU A 34 -4.22 7.86 19.40
CA GLU A 34 -4.46 9.30 19.27
C GLU A 34 -3.30 9.95 18.53
N ASN A 35 -3.56 10.42 17.30
CA ASN A 35 -2.67 11.29 16.52
C ASN A 35 -1.23 10.79 16.32
N LEU A 36 -1.03 9.50 16.07
CA LEU A 36 0.29 9.00 15.70
C LEU A 36 0.65 9.52 14.30
N CYS A 37 1.57 10.47 14.25
CA CYS A 37 2.08 11.06 13.02
C CYS A 37 3.55 10.73 12.84
N ILE A 38 3.87 10.15 11.68
CA ILE A 38 5.22 9.83 11.23
C ILE A 38 5.45 10.64 9.97
N SER A 39 6.52 11.41 9.89
CA SER A 39 6.73 12.33 8.76
C SER A 39 8.19 12.46 8.35
N GLN A 40 8.40 12.74 7.07
CA GLN A 40 9.70 13.02 6.48
C GLN A 40 9.51 14.00 5.31
N ALA A 41 10.00 15.24 5.46
CA ALA A 41 9.77 16.34 4.52
C ALA A 41 8.25 16.53 4.26
N ASP A 42 7.79 16.34 3.04
CA ASP A 42 6.39 16.44 2.62
C ASP A 42 5.63 15.11 2.71
N LYS A 43 6.28 14.04 3.19
CA LYS A 43 5.70 12.71 3.36
C LYS A 43 5.12 12.55 4.76
N HIS A 44 3.89 12.06 4.86
CA HIS A 44 3.21 11.88 6.14
C HIS A 44 2.43 10.57 6.20
N ILE A 45 2.49 9.93 7.36
CA ILE A 45 1.63 8.81 7.74
C ILE A 45 0.95 9.21 9.04
N ASN A 46 -0.37 9.41 8.99
CA ASN A 46 -1.17 9.72 10.19
C ASN A 46 -2.03 8.52 10.54
N ILE A 47 -1.91 8.02 11.76
CA ILE A 47 -2.66 6.87 12.24
C ILE A 47 -3.48 7.29 13.46
N GLY A 48 -4.77 6.99 13.43
CA GLY A 48 -5.68 7.27 14.53
C GLY A 48 -6.90 6.37 14.51
N GLY A 49 -7.57 6.28 15.65
CA GLY A 49 -8.79 5.51 15.79
C GLY A 49 -8.69 4.41 16.81
N ARG A 50 -9.55 3.40 16.67
CA ARG A 50 -9.74 2.36 17.68
C ARG A 50 -9.51 0.97 17.13
N ILE A 51 -8.82 0.15 17.89
CA ILE A 51 -8.58 -1.26 17.61
C ILE A 51 -9.32 -2.10 18.64
N SER A 52 -10.25 -2.94 18.21
CA SER A 52 -10.98 -3.90 19.04
C SER A 52 -11.46 -5.09 18.21
N ASN A 53 -12.32 -5.92 18.80
CA ASN A 53 -13.03 -7.00 18.10
C ASN A 53 -14.32 -6.52 17.42
N GLN A 54 -14.72 -5.27 17.63
CA GLN A 54 -15.99 -4.74 17.10
C GLN A 54 -15.78 -4.20 15.68
N ALA A 55 -16.73 -4.51 14.79
CA ALA A 55 -16.71 -4.02 13.43
C ALA A 55 -16.97 -2.50 13.32
N SER A 56 -17.56 -1.89 14.36
CA SER A 56 -17.75 -0.43 14.45
C SER A 56 -16.48 0.33 14.77
N ASP A 57 -15.47 -0.35 15.34
CA ASP A 57 -14.22 0.28 15.72
C ASP A 57 -13.25 0.22 14.55
N THR A 58 -12.78 1.37 14.16
CA THR A 58 -11.93 1.53 12.96
C THR A 58 -10.61 2.18 13.33
N LEU A 59 -9.52 1.57 12.88
CA LEU A 59 -8.21 2.21 12.79
C LEU A 59 -8.08 2.80 11.38
N LYS A 60 -7.79 4.09 11.30
CA LYS A 60 -7.55 4.80 10.05
C LYS A 60 -6.07 5.13 9.92
N ALA A 61 -5.49 4.89 8.75
CA ALA A 61 -4.20 5.42 8.35
C ALA A 61 -4.38 6.33 7.13
N GLU A 62 -3.84 7.54 7.19
CA GLU A 62 -3.80 8.50 6.10
C GLU A 62 -2.36 8.61 5.60
N LEU A 63 -2.17 8.44 4.31
CA LEU A 63 -0.90 8.51 3.63
C LEU A 63 -0.86 9.78 2.77
N ALA A 64 0.23 10.51 2.80
CA ALA A 64 0.47 11.64 1.91
C ALA A 64 1.89 11.57 1.35
N ASN A 65 1.99 11.55 0.03
CA ASN A 65 3.23 11.56 -0.73
C ASN A 65 4.22 10.42 -0.36
N ILE A 66 3.71 9.23 -0.03
CA ILE A 66 4.55 8.09 0.34
C ILE A 66 5.08 7.40 -0.92
N ASP A 67 6.39 7.22 -1.04
CA ASP A 67 6.97 6.52 -2.19
C ASP A 67 6.51 5.05 -2.21
N VAL A 68 6.12 4.57 -3.38
CA VAL A 68 5.72 3.17 -3.59
C VAL A 68 6.83 2.22 -3.14
N SER A 69 8.09 2.58 -3.38
CA SER A 69 9.26 1.79 -2.99
C SER A 69 9.28 1.45 -1.49
N TYR A 70 8.91 2.39 -0.60
CA TYR A 70 8.84 2.11 0.84
C TYR A 70 7.83 1.00 1.18
N ILE A 71 6.71 0.95 0.45
CA ILE A 71 5.71 -0.11 0.65
C ILE A 71 6.26 -1.45 0.14
N MET A 72 6.95 -1.44 -1.01
CA MET A 72 7.55 -2.66 -1.57
C MET A 72 8.66 -3.21 -0.67
N ASP A 73 9.47 -2.34 -0.06
CA ASP A 73 10.47 -2.72 0.93
C ASP A 73 9.85 -3.38 2.17
N LEU A 74 8.75 -2.80 2.69
CA LEU A 74 8.04 -3.35 3.85
C LEU A 74 7.49 -4.76 3.61
N VAL A 75 7.01 -5.04 2.38
CA VAL A 75 6.49 -6.37 2.01
C VAL A 75 7.56 -7.28 1.43
N ASN A 76 8.83 -6.84 1.40
CA ASN A 76 9.98 -7.56 0.86
C ASN A 76 9.78 -8.06 -0.57
N PHE A 77 9.23 -7.18 -1.43
CA PHE A 77 8.91 -7.47 -2.81
C PHE A 77 9.85 -6.68 -3.76
N HIS A 78 10.88 -7.35 -4.28
CA HIS A 78 11.94 -6.74 -5.11
C HIS A 78 12.09 -7.39 -6.49
N LYS A 79 11.11 -8.22 -6.90
CA LYS A 79 11.19 -8.92 -8.20
C LYS A 79 10.96 -8.01 -9.40
N VAL A 80 10.29 -6.90 -9.18
CA VAL A 80 9.97 -5.87 -10.17
C VAL A 80 10.09 -4.50 -9.50
N GLU A 81 10.39 -3.48 -10.29
CA GLU A 81 10.52 -2.11 -9.82
C GLU A 81 9.18 -1.39 -9.96
N PHE A 82 8.66 -0.90 -8.84
CA PHE A 82 7.53 0.02 -8.82
C PHE A 82 7.99 1.35 -8.24
N ASP A 83 7.55 2.43 -8.86
CA ASP A 83 7.79 3.78 -8.35
C ASP A 83 6.54 4.65 -8.50
N GLY A 84 6.53 5.78 -7.83
CA GLY A 84 5.42 6.72 -7.75
C GLY A 84 5.17 7.20 -6.34
N SER A 85 4.25 8.15 -6.20
CA SER A 85 3.90 8.76 -4.91
C SER A 85 2.47 8.45 -4.52
N ILE A 86 2.29 7.80 -3.36
CA ILE A 86 0.99 7.35 -2.84
C ILE A 86 0.39 8.42 -1.93
N THR A 87 -0.87 8.74 -2.17
CA THR A 87 -1.73 9.51 -1.24
C THR A 87 -3.07 8.79 -1.10
N GLY A 88 -3.62 8.73 0.12
CA GLY A 88 -4.91 8.10 0.34
C GLY A 88 -5.15 7.65 1.76
N SER A 89 -6.11 6.74 1.94
CA SER A 89 -6.53 6.27 3.25
C SER A 89 -6.69 4.76 3.27
N ILE A 90 -6.35 4.18 4.42
CA ILE A 90 -6.56 2.77 4.74
C ILE A 90 -7.42 2.70 5.99
N TYR A 91 -8.44 1.87 5.98
CA TYR A 91 -9.36 1.64 7.09
C TYR A 91 -9.29 0.18 7.50
N ALA A 92 -9.01 -0.09 8.77
CA ALA A 92 -8.98 -1.45 9.30
C ALA A 92 -9.98 -1.62 10.44
N THR A 93 -10.78 -2.68 10.38
CA THR A 93 -11.78 -3.02 11.40
C THR A 93 -11.57 -4.43 11.93
N SER A 94 -12.15 -4.75 13.09
CA SER A 94 -12.04 -6.07 13.72
C SER A 94 -10.60 -6.60 13.85
N VAL A 95 -9.64 -5.70 14.03
CA VAL A 95 -8.20 -5.96 13.87
C VAL A 95 -7.70 -7.09 14.79
N MET A 96 -8.30 -7.27 15.97
CA MET A 96 -7.86 -8.26 16.95
C MET A 96 -8.35 -9.69 16.67
N GLU A 97 -9.42 -9.86 15.88
CA GLU A 97 -10.03 -11.18 15.67
C GLU A 97 -10.03 -11.59 14.18
N LYS A 98 -10.76 -10.84 13.39
CA LYS A 98 -10.92 -11.08 11.95
C LYS A 98 -10.62 -9.77 11.21
N PRO A 99 -9.34 -9.40 11.06
CA PRO A 99 -9.01 -8.13 10.44
C PRO A 99 -9.53 -8.06 9.01
N PHE A 100 -10.19 -6.94 8.76
CA PHE A 100 -10.65 -6.52 7.46
C PHE A 100 -10.05 -5.14 7.19
N ALA A 101 -9.63 -4.87 5.97
CA ALA A 101 -9.09 -3.57 5.62
C ALA A 101 -9.49 -3.16 4.22
N ASP A 102 -9.85 -1.89 4.08
CA ASP A 102 -10.07 -1.20 2.81
C ASP A 102 -9.00 -0.14 2.61
N ALA A 103 -8.45 -0.07 1.42
CA ALA A 103 -7.50 0.96 1.01
C ALA A 103 -8.01 1.70 -0.23
N PHE A 104 -8.03 3.03 -0.17
CA PHE A 104 -8.37 3.93 -1.26
C PHE A 104 -7.16 4.82 -1.50
N LEU A 105 -6.42 4.53 -2.56
CA LEU A 105 -5.12 5.13 -2.81
C LEU A 105 -5.08 5.77 -4.20
N GLN A 106 -4.39 6.88 -4.31
CA GLN A 106 -4.00 7.50 -5.56
C GLN A 106 -2.48 7.44 -5.66
N VAL A 107 -1.97 6.97 -6.78
CA VAL A 107 -0.54 6.97 -7.06
C VAL A 107 -0.27 7.91 -8.22
N LYS A 108 0.56 8.90 -7.99
CA LYS A 108 1.04 9.82 -9.03
C LYS A 108 2.32 9.29 -9.64
N ASP A 109 2.49 9.55 -10.93
CA ASP A 109 3.69 9.20 -11.69
C ASP A 109 4.10 7.73 -11.53
N PHE A 110 3.09 6.85 -11.57
CA PHE A 110 3.29 5.41 -11.38
C PHE A 110 4.10 4.82 -12.52
N THR A 111 5.18 4.13 -12.17
CA THR A 111 6.00 3.40 -13.12
C THR A 111 6.09 1.92 -12.76
N PHE A 112 6.27 1.10 -13.76
CA PHE A 112 6.52 -0.33 -13.66
C PHE A 112 7.75 -0.69 -14.51
N ASN A 113 8.82 -1.14 -13.89
CA ASN A 113 10.10 -1.41 -14.58
C ASN A 113 10.52 -0.25 -15.50
N SER A 114 10.43 0.97 -14.99
CA SER A 114 10.71 2.22 -15.70
C SER A 114 9.73 2.60 -16.82
N ALA A 115 8.70 1.80 -17.11
CA ALA A 115 7.62 2.19 -18.01
C ALA A 115 6.65 3.12 -17.29
N ASN A 116 6.43 4.33 -17.81
CA ASN A 116 5.49 5.29 -17.23
C ASN A 116 4.05 4.88 -17.55
N LEU A 117 3.29 4.51 -16.51
CA LEU A 117 1.89 4.14 -16.60
C LEU A 117 0.94 5.29 -16.18
N GLY A 118 1.51 6.45 -15.81
CA GLY A 118 0.77 7.67 -15.43
C GLY A 118 0.25 7.64 -14.01
N ASN A 119 -0.97 8.15 -13.80
CA ASN A 119 -1.58 8.18 -12.48
C ASN A 119 -2.53 7.00 -12.29
N MET A 120 -2.57 6.45 -11.08
CA MET A 120 -3.37 5.28 -10.75
C MET A 120 -4.32 5.60 -9.59
N ASP A 121 -5.60 5.29 -9.78
CA ASP A 121 -6.57 5.17 -8.69
C ASP A 121 -6.64 3.68 -8.30
N LEU A 122 -6.34 3.35 -7.05
CA LEU A 122 -6.27 1.98 -6.53
C LEU A 122 -7.25 1.81 -5.38
N TYR A 123 -8.16 0.86 -5.50
CA TYR A 123 -8.91 0.27 -4.40
C TYR A 123 -8.36 -1.11 -4.09
N ALA A 124 -8.08 -1.40 -2.82
CA ALA A 124 -7.69 -2.73 -2.37
C ALA A 124 -8.45 -3.11 -1.11
N ASN A 125 -8.86 -4.37 -1.04
CA ASN A 125 -9.61 -4.93 0.08
C ASN A 125 -8.91 -6.19 0.60
N TRP A 126 -8.70 -6.26 1.91
CA TRP A 126 -8.16 -7.42 2.60
C TRP A 126 -9.20 -8.07 3.49
N GLY A 127 -9.48 -9.36 3.29
CA GLY A 127 -10.29 -10.17 4.16
C GLY A 127 -9.52 -11.36 4.73
N LYS A 128 -9.44 -11.48 6.07
CA LYS A 128 -8.69 -12.58 6.71
C LYS A 128 -9.31 -13.96 6.42
N GLN A 129 -10.62 -14.04 6.19
CA GLN A 129 -11.29 -15.32 5.91
C GLN A 129 -10.81 -15.88 4.57
N GLU A 130 -10.77 -15.05 3.55
CA GLU A 130 -10.30 -15.37 2.21
C GLU A 130 -8.78 -15.45 2.14
N ARG A 131 -8.08 -14.82 3.10
CA ARG A 131 -6.62 -14.62 3.09
C ARG A 131 -6.13 -14.05 1.76
N ALA A 132 -6.92 -13.16 1.19
CA ALA A 132 -6.70 -12.61 -0.13
C ALA A 132 -6.85 -11.09 -0.10
N ILE A 133 -6.11 -10.43 -0.97
CA ILE A 133 -6.28 -9.03 -1.30
C ILE A 133 -6.98 -8.98 -2.65
N THR A 134 -8.20 -8.46 -2.68
CA THR A 134 -8.84 -8.07 -3.95
C THR A 134 -8.40 -6.65 -4.30
N LEU A 135 -8.08 -6.40 -5.54
CA LEU A 135 -7.66 -5.08 -6.01
C LEU A 135 -8.36 -4.69 -7.30
N ASP A 136 -8.62 -3.40 -7.40
CA ASP A 136 -9.09 -2.71 -8.58
C ASP A 136 -8.21 -1.47 -8.81
N ALA A 137 -7.55 -1.39 -9.97
CA ALA A 137 -6.71 -0.27 -10.32
C ALA A 137 -7.11 0.30 -11.67
N ASP A 138 -7.22 1.63 -11.72
CA ASP A 138 -7.47 2.41 -12.94
C ASP A 138 -6.28 3.33 -13.19
N MET A 139 -5.45 2.97 -14.18
CA MET A 139 -4.27 3.72 -14.55
C MET A 139 -4.58 4.59 -15.76
N LYS A 140 -4.33 5.89 -15.62
CA LYS A 140 -4.48 6.90 -16.67
C LYS A 140 -3.09 7.31 -17.11
N GLY A 141 -2.67 6.80 -18.25
CA GLY A 141 -1.35 7.06 -18.82
C GLY A 141 -1.12 8.54 -19.17
N PRO A 142 0.12 8.90 -19.52
CA PRO A 142 0.50 10.28 -19.84
C PRO A 142 -0.22 10.82 -21.09
N ILE A 143 -0.76 9.94 -21.93
CA ILE A 143 -1.57 10.29 -23.10
C ILE A 143 -3.03 9.96 -22.77
N PRO A 144 -4.00 10.86 -23.04
CA PRO A 144 -5.41 10.69 -22.62
C PRO A 144 -6.09 9.38 -23.07
N GLN A 145 -5.64 8.79 -24.19
CA GLN A 145 -6.16 7.52 -24.70
C GLN A 145 -5.55 6.30 -24.03
N HIS A 146 -4.46 6.47 -23.27
CA HIS A 146 -3.77 5.38 -22.59
C HIS A 146 -4.43 5.12 -21.24
N ARG A 147 -5.20 4.04 -21.15
CA ARG A 147 -5.83 3.60 -19.92
C ARG A 147 -5.62 2.12 -19.72
N THR A 148 -5.25 1.74 -18.51
CA THR A 148 -5.10 0.36 -18.11
C THR A 148 -5.95 0.09 -16.88
N LEU A 149 -6.81 -0.90 -16.96
CA LEU A 149 -7.62 -1.40 -15.84
C LEU A 149 -7.06 -2.73 -15.38
N VAL A 150 -6.84 -2.87 -14.09
CA VAL A 150 -6.42 -4.13 -13.47
C VAL A 150 -7.45 -4.49 -12.42
N HIS A 151 -8.00 -5.70 -12.51
CA HIS A 151 -8.86 -6.28 -11.50
C HIS A 151 -8.34 -7.65 -11.13
N GLY A 152 -8.29 -7.97 -9.83
CA GLY A 152 -7.89 -9.31 -9.45
C GLY A 152 -7.69 -9.56 -7.98
N THR A 153 -7.04 -10.68 -7.72
CA THR A 153 -6.84 -11.19 -6.37
C THR A 153 -5.40 -11.62 -6.17
N ILE A 154 -4.83 -11.20 -5.06
CA ILE A 154 -3.51 -11.61 -4.59
C ILE A 154 -3.71 -12.45 -3.33
N ILE A 155 -3.20 -13.66 -3.31
CA ILE A 155 -3.18 -14.53 -2.14
C ILE A 155 -1.74 -14.53 -1.60
N PRO A 156 -1.43 -13.71 -0.58
CA PRO A 156 -0.10 -13.71 0.02
C PRO A 156 0.09 -15.00 0.82
N GLY A 157 1.20 -15.66 0.62
CA GLY A 157 1.52 -16.88 1.33
C GLY A 157 3.03 -17.14 1.33
N LYS A 158 3.45 -18.26 1.88
CA LYS A 158 4.85 -18.72 1.81
C LYS A 158 4.92 -19.94 0.90
N GLY A 159 5.57 -19.78 -0.26
CA GLY A 159 5.84 -20.87 -1.18
C GLY A 159 4.65 -21.29 -2.06
N LYS A 160 4.36 -22.58 -2.17
CA LYS A 160 3.35 -23.14 -3.11
C LYS A 160 1.89 -22.69 -2.91
N LYS A 161 1.61 -21.87 -1.90
CA LYS A 161 0.27 -21.34 -1.59
C LYS A 161 0.06 -19.90 -2.04
N ASP A 162 1.07 -19.27 -2.63
CA ASP A 162 0.95 -17.93 -3.18
C ASP A 162 0.13 -18.00 -4.46
N GLY A 163 -0.77 -17.06 -4.63
CA GLY A 163 -1.61 -16.97 -5.81
C GLY A 163 -1.73 -15.55 -6.32
N LEU A 164 -1.65 -15.40 -7.62
CA LEU A 164 -1.89 -14.15 -8.33
C LEU A 164 -2.87 -14.44 -9.47
N ASN A 165 -4.03 -13.80 -9.43
CA ASN A 165 -5.01 -13.85 -10.50
C ASN A 165 -5.38 -12.42 -10.87
N LEU A 166 -4.84 -11.91 -11.97
CA LEU A 166 -5.08 -10.58 -12.46
C LEU A 166 -5.68 -10.60 -13.86
N ASN A 167 -6.73 -9.83 -14.05
CA ASN A 167 -7.28 -9.47 -15.35
C ASN A 167 -6.83 -8.05 -15.69
N VAL A 168 -6.11 -7.90 -16.78
CA VAL A 168 -5.58 -6.62 -17.25
C VAL A 168 -6.24 -6.27 -18.58
N ARG A 169 -6.83 -5.08 -18.65
CA ARG A 169 -7.39 -4.51 -19.87
C ARG A 169 -6.71 -3.18 -20.15
N THR A 170 -6.08 -3.05 -21.29
CA THR A 170 -5.40 -1.82 -21.67
C THR A 170 -5.82 -1.38 -23.07
N SER A 171 -5.98 -0.07 -23.26
CA SER A 171 -6.22 0.54 -24.56
C SER A 171 -4.93 0.74 -25.36
N TYR A 172 -3.80 0.79 -24.67
CA TYR A 172 -2.46 0.88 -25.25
C TYR A 172 -1.49 0.10 -24.38
N PHE A 173 -0.65 -0.70 -25.00
CA PHE A 173 0.35 -1.49 -24.31
C PHE A 173 1.73 -1.23 -24.92
N ASP A 174 2.55 -0.50 -24.18
CA ASP A 174 3.96 -0.35 -24.53
C ASP A 174 4.72 -1.61 -24.09
N LEU A 175 5.18 -2.36 -25.08
CA LEU A 175 5.93 -3.60 -24.85
C LEU A 175 7.40 -3.34 -24.49
N SER A 176 7.87 -2.10 -24.47
CA SER A 176 9.27 -1.77 -24.17
C SER A 176 9.75 -2.29 -22.81
N PHE A 177 8.84 -2.37 -21.82
CA PHE A 177 9.15 -2.94 -20.52
C PHE A 177 9.47 -4.45 -20.59
N LEU A 178 8.96 -5.17 -21.61
CA LEU A 178 9.26 -6.59 -21.82
C LEU A 178 10.69 -6.80 -22.32
N SER A 179 11.35 -5.77 -22.85
CA SER A 179 12.73 -5.88 -23.35
C SER A 179 13.70 -6.39 -22.28
N LYS A 180 13.51 -5.98 -21.02
CA LYS A 180 14.30 -6.47 -19.88
C LYS A 180 14.09 -7.97 -19.59
N PHE A 181 12.93 -8.53 -19.92
CA PHE A 181 12.63 -9.97 -19.76
C PHE A 181 13.01 -10.78 -20.98
N THR A 182 12.97 -10.18 -22.16
CA THR A 182 13.24 -10.89 -23.43
C THR A 182 14.72 -10.90 -23.78
N SER A 183 15.52 -9.94 -23.29
CA SER A 183 16.97 -9.91 -23.51
C SER A 183 17.67 -11.17 -22.99
N SER A 184 17.16 -11.83 -21.94
CA SER A 184 17.68 -13.11 -21.43
C SER A 184 17.21 -14.32 -22.25
N ILE A 185 16.18 -14.18 -23.11
CA ILE A 185 15.61 -15.27 -23.91
C ILE A 185 16.21 -15.26 -25.34
N PHE A 186 16.63 -14.09 -25.83
CA PHE A 186 17.12 -13.91 -27.19
C PHE A 186 18.62 -13.63 -27.27
N SER A 187 19.37 -13.71 -26.17
CA SER A 187 20.83 -13.70 -26.20
C SER A 187 21.36 -15.11 -26.48
N ASN A 188 21.47 -15.45 -27.75
CA ASN A 188 22.33 -16.51 -28.24
C ASN A 188 23.58 -15.90 -28.89
#